data_f1d78047ab6dd2f6b09119507c9e5db6
#
_entry.id   f1d78047ab6dd2f6b09119507c9e5db6
#
_cell.length_a   1.000
_cell.length_b   1.000
_cell.length_c   1.000
_cell.angle_alpha   90.00
_cell.angle_beta   90.00
_cell.angle_gamma   90.00
#
_symmetry.space_group_name_H-M   'P 1'
#
loop_
_entity.id
_entity.type
_entity.pdbx_description
1 polymer ?
#
loop_
_entity_poly.entity_id
_entity_poly.type
_entity_poly.pdbx_seq_one_letter_code
_entity_poly.pdbx_strand_id
1 'polypeptide(L)'
;MENTFIVNIIHRPEMVPEYAEKVTGHGQAEDIGRKALLTESLDIFKFQQETAHKNGLKTTIQMTYASLFNEEAVSLAKEHHEKYGDEIALSLLGLPCTEFREKYKTKDFCIWMFSMEDKKNIVDDVFGKFHDIFGFYPVSTGSYYICL
;
A
#
# COMPACT_ATOMS: atom_id res chain seq x y z
N MET A 1 20.11 3.11 -32.47
CA MET A 1 19.06 3.17 -31.42
C MET A 1 19.71 2.69 -30.16
N GLU A 2 19.79 3.54 -29.14
CA GLU A 2 20.25 3.10 -27.82
C GLU A 2 19.15 2.25 -27.21
N ASN A 3 19.50 1.07 -26.76
CA ASN A 3 18.57 0.20 -26.03
C ASN A 3 18.39 0.76 -24.62
N THR A 4 17.23 1.29 -24.32
CA THR A 4 16.89 1.78 -22.99
C THR A 4 16.13 0.71 -22.23
N PHE A 5 16.63 0.33 -21.05
CA PHE A 5 15.92 -0.55 -20.12
C PHE A 5 15.25 0.33 -19.07
N ILE A 6 13.97 0.09 -18.84
CA ILE A 6 13.21 0.73 -17.76
C ILE A 6 13.01 -0.34 -16.68
N VAL A 7 13.50 -0.06 -15.48
CA VAL A 7 13.27 -0.90 -14.29
C VAL A 7 12.38 -0.10 -13.35
N ASN A 8 11.22 -0.64 -13.03
CA ASN A 8 10.34 -0.06 -12.02
C ASN A 8 10.53 -0.80 -10.70
N ILE A 9 10.98 -0.08 -9.68
CA ILE A 9 11.19 -0.61 -8.33
C ILE A 9 10.01 -0.15 -7.48
N ILE A 10 9.18 -1.11 -7.06
CA ILE A 10 8.00 -0.83 -6.26
C ILE A 10 8.25 -1.28 -4.83
N HIS A 11 8.20 -0.34 -3.90
CA HIS A 11 8.25 -0.62 -2.47
C HIS A 11 6.91 -0.30 -1.82
N ARG A 12 6.51 -1.09 -0.84
CA ARG A 12 5.26 -0.91 -0.10
C ARG A 12 5.54 -0.83 1.39
N PRO A 13 5.10 0.23 2.07
CA PRO A 13 5.01 0.24 3.52
C PRO A 13 3.83 -0.65 3.92
N GLU A 14 4.09 -1.94 4.08
CA GLU A 14 3.04 -2.89 4.42
C GLU A 14 2.70 -2.81 5.90
N MET A 15 1.46 -2.43 6.17
CA MET A 15 0.88 -2.43 7.50
C MET A 15 -0.10 -3.60 7.58
N VAL A 16 0.21 -4.59 8.39
CA VAL A 16 -0.64 -5.75 8.60
C VAL A 16 -1.46 -5.53 9.87
N PRO A 17 -2.78 -5.45 9.78
CA PRO A 17 -3.63 -5.29 10.96
C PRO A 17 -3.54 -6.50 11.89
N GLU A 18 -3.66 -6.27 13.20
CA GLU A 18 -3.62 -7.33 14.22
C GLU A 18 -4.62 -8.47 13.97
N TYR A 19 -5.77 -8.16 13.39
CA TYR A 19 -6.80 -9.15 13.10
C TYR A 19 -6.58 -9.91 11.78
N ALA A 20 -5.61 -9.55 10.97
CA ALA A 20 -5.26 -10.30 9.76
C ALA A 20 -4.95 -11.78 10.07
N GLU A 21 -4.72 -12.08 11.34
CA GLU A 21 -4.57 -13.46 11.84
C GLU A 21 -5.71 -14.40 11.49
N LYS A 22 -6.90 -13.88 11.24
CA LYS A 22 -8.11 -14.70 11.04
C LYS A 22 -8.64 -14.69 9.62
N VAL A 23 -8.08 -13.91 8.72
CA VAL A 23 -8.72 -13.56 7.44
C VAL A 23 -8.03 -14.17 6.24
N THR A 24 -6.83 -14.66 6.36
CA THR A 24 -6.11 -15.18 5.21
C THR A 24 -6.46 -16.63 4.94
N GLY A 25 -7.36 -16.87 4.02
CA GLY A 25 -7.62 -18.19 3.45
C GLY A 25 -6.45 -18.76 2.65
N HIS A 26 -5.29 -18.13 2.69
CA HIS A 26 -4.03 -18.59 2.12
C HIS A 26 -3.08 -18.93 3.25
N GLY A 27 -3.25 -20.10 3.83
CA GLY A 27 -2.59 -20.59 5.05
C GLY A 27 -1.07 -20.65 5.08
N GLN A 28 -0.38 -19.89 4.24
CA GLN A 28 1.08 -19.80 4.25
C GLN A 28 1.63 -18.48 4.81
N ALA A 29 0.80 -17.48 4.96
CA ALA A 29 1.20 -16.21 5.56
C ALA A 29 1.06 -16.19 7.09
N GLU A 30 0.47 -17.24 7.65
CA GLU A 30 -0.02 -17.20 9.01
C GLU A 30 1.05 -17.24 10.09
N ASP A 31 2.13 -17.96 9.93
CA ASP A 31 3.04 -18.21 11.06
C ASP A 31 4.39 -17.50 11.01
N ILE A 32 4.91 -17.16 9.85
CA ILE A 32 6.31 -16.73 9.75
C ILE A 32 6.46 -15.21 9.58
N GLY A 33 5.49 -14.57 8.98
CA GLY A 33 5.65 -13.18 8.53
C GLY A 33 5.02 -12.11 9.40
N ARG A 34 4.04 -12.44 10.22
CA ARG A 34 3.15 -11.43 10.80
C ARG A 34 3.76 -10.60 11.90
N LYS A 35 4.43 -11.21 12.84
CA LYS A 35 5.13 -10.45 13.88
C LYS A 35 6.23 -9.59 13.29
N ALA A 36 6.95 -10.12 12.32
CA ALA A 36 7.97 -9.39 11.58
C ALA A 36 7.35 -8.25 10.76
N LEU A 37 6.26 -8.51 10.03
CA LEU A 37 5.57 -7.48 9.24
C LEU A 37 4.95 -6.37 10.10
N LEU A 38 4.44 -6.68 11.27
CA LEU A 38 3.87 -5.69 12.20
C LEU A 38 4.92 -4.81 12.88
N THR A 39 6.10 -5.38 13.18
CA THR A 39 7.14 -4.69 13.94
C THR A 39 8.27 -4.15 13.09
N GLU A 40 8.52 -4.73 11.91
CA GLU A 40 9.70 -4.48 11.11
C GLU A 40 9.39 -3.93 9.71
N SER A 41 8.11 -3.79 9.32
CA SER A 41 7.75 -3.42 7.95
C SER A 41 8.29 -2.04 7.55
N LEU A 42 8.27 -1.06 8.45
CA LEU A 42 8.82 0.27 8.16
C LEU A 42 10.34 0.28 8.17
N ASP A 43 11.00 -0.50 8.98
CA ASP A 43 12.46 -0.61 8.98
C ASP A 43 12.96 -1.27 7.69
N ILE A 44 12.27 -2.31 7.24
CA ILE A 44 12.56 -2.95 5.95
C ILE A 44 12.30 -1.96 4.81
N PHE A 45 11.18 -1.25 4.85
CA PHE A 45 10.86 -0.22 3.87
C PHE A 45 11.92 0.87 3.82
N LYS A 46 12.32 1.42 4.97
CA LYS A 46 13.41 2.42 5.08
C LYS A 46 14.70 1.90 4.47
N PHE A 47 15.11 0.69 4.85
CA PHE A 47 16.31 0.05 4.31
C PHE A 47 16.28 -0.11 2.79
N GLN A 48 15.13 -0.52 2.24
CA GLN A 48 14.95 -0.66 0.79
C GLN A 48 15.07 0.69 0.09
N GLN A 49 14.43 1.73 0.63
CA GLN A 49 14.49 3.08 0.10
C GLN A 49 15.90 3.66 0.15
N GLU A 50 16.56 3.57 1.29
CA GLU A 50 17.95 4.01 1.43
C GLU A 50 18.89 3.31 0.45
N THR A 51 18.70 2.00 0.27
CA THR A 51 19.49 1.21 -0.67
C THR A 51 19.27 1.67 -2.12
N ALA A 52 18.04 1.92 -2.51
CA ALA A 52 17.72 2.41 -3.85
C ALA A 52 18.35 3.79 -4.09
N HIS A 53 18.14 4.74 -3.17
CA HIS A 53 18.64 6.11 -3.30
C HIS A 53 20.16 6.19 -3.25
N LYS A 54 20.83 5.37 -2.43
CA LYS A 54 22.29 5.26 -2.41
C LYS A 54 22.86 4.84 -3.76
N ASN A 55 22.09 4.12 -4.54
CA ASN A 55 22.47 3.70 -5.89
C ASN A 55 21.91 4.61 -6.99
N GLY A 56 21.39 5.79 -6.64
CA GLY A 56 20.86 6.77 -7.59
C GLY A 56 19.55 6.37 -8.28
N LEU A 57 18.82 5.40 -7.69
CA LEU A 57 17.57 4.91 -8.23
C LEU A 57 16.39 5.66 -7.62
N LYS A 58 15.37 5.90 -8.41
CA LYS A 58 14.05 6.34 -7.96
C LYS A 58 13.14 5.11 -7.79
N THR A 59 12.17 5.25 -6.91
CA THR A 59 11.23 4.17 -6.61
C THR A 59 9.79 4.64 -6.76
N THR A 60 8.87 3.68 -6.86
CA THR A 60 7.45 3.91 -6.69
C THR A 60 7.06 3.41 -5.31
N ILE A 61 6.66 4.34 -4.43
CA ILE A 61 6.15 4.04 -3.10
C ILE A 61 4.66 3.74 -3.21
N GLN A 62 4.30 2.48 -3.14
CA GLN A 62 2.92 2.06 -3.29
C GLN A 62 2.23 2.00 -1.93
N MET A 63 1.53 3.09 -1.57
CA MET A 63 0.76 3.17 -0.32
C MET A 63 -0.40 2.18 -0.35
N THR A 64 -0.56 1.42 0.72
CA THR A 64 -1.75 0.60 0.96
C THR A 64 -2.80 1.41 1.71
N TYR A 65 -4.07 0.99 1.67
CA TYR A 65 -5.11 1.70 2.42
C TYR A 65 -4.77 1.78 3.92
N ALA A 66 -4.29 0.68 4.50
CA ALA A 66 -3.87 0.66 5.90
C ALA A 66 -2.72 1.63 6.19
N SER A 67 -1.75 1.76 5.29
CA SER A 67 -0.62 2.67 5.48
C SER A 67 -0.99 4.15 5.40
N LEU A 68 -2.14 4.49 4.79
CA LEU A 68 -2.66 5.87 4.78
C LEU A 68 -3.11 6.36 6.18
N PHE A 69 -3.29 5.46 7.14
CA PHE A 69 -3.60 5.79 8.54
C PHE A 69 -2.37 5.77 9.44
N ASN A 70 -1.20 5.47 8.90
CA ASN A 70 0.05 5.47 9.66
C ASN A 70 0.84 6.76 9.36
N GLU A 71 0.93 7.64 10.35
CA GLU A 71 1.59 8.95 10.20
C GLU A 71 3.06 8.84 9.81
N GLU A 72 3.77 7.83 10.32
CA GLU A 72 5.17 7.61 9.98
C GLU A 72 5.35 7.18 8.52
N ALA A 73 4.51 6.25 8.05
CA ALA A 73 4.52 5.80 6.65
C ALA A 73 4.20 6.96 5.68
N VAL A 74 3.21 7.77 6.03
CA VAL A 74 2.83 8.97 5.25
C VAL A 74 3.96 9.99 5.22
N SER A 75 4.57 10.25 6.38
CA SER A 75 5.69 11.21 6.49
C SER A 75 6.89 10.77 5.65
N LEU A 76 7.26 9.50 5.73
CA LEU A 76 8.33 8.93 4.93
C LEU A 76 8.06 9.02 3.43
N ALA A 77 6.82 8.70 3.00
CA ALA A 77 6.45 8.79 1.59
C ALA A 77 6.57 10.22 1.07
N LYS A 78 6.10 11.21 1.84
CA LYS A 78 6.24 12.64 1.50
C LYS A 78 7.70 13.07 1.41
N GLU A 79 8.50 12.74 2.43
CA GLU A 79 9.93 13.07 2.46
C GLU A 79 10.66 12.51 1.23
N HIS A 80 10.42 11.25 0.91
CA HIS A 80 11.11 10.60 -0.20
C HIS A 80 10.64 11.15 -1.55
N HIS A 81 9.35 11.47 -1.69
CA HIS A 81 8.81 12.13 -2.87
C HIS A 81 9.48 13.50 -3.10
N GLU A 82 9.54 14.32 -2.05
CA GLU A 82 10.13 15.66 -2.13
C GLU A 82 11.64 15.64 -2.37
N LYS A 83 12.35 14.76 -1.67
CA LYS A 83 13.82 14.74 -1.67
C LYS A 83 14.40 14.01 -2.88
N TYR A 84 13.80 12.90 -3.29
CA TYR A 84 14.36 12.02 -4.32
C TYR A 84 13.51 12.00 -5.59
N GLY A 85 12.29 12.52 -5.55
CA GLY A 85 11.36 12.49 -6.66
C GLY A 85 10.77 11.09 -6.90
N ASP A 86 10.63 10.32 -5.83
CA ASP A 86 9.92 9.04 -5.86
C ASP A 86 8.44 9.25 -6.18
N GLU A 87 7.85 8.33 -6.92
CA GLU A 87 6.42 8.36 -7.15
C GLU A 87 5.67 7.85 -5.91
N ILE A 88 4.58 8.53 -5.53
CA ILE A 88 3.64 8.00 -4.56
C ILE A 88 2.45 7.43 -5.31
N ALA A 89 2.31 6.12 -5.27
CA ALA A 89 1.24 5.36 -5.88
C ALA A 89 0.25 4.83 -4.83
N LEU A 90 -0.88 4.34 -5.26
CA LEU A 90 -1.90 3.76 -4.40
C LEU A 90 -2.08 2.27 -4.72
N SER A 91 -2.26 1.47 -3.68
CA SER A 91 -2.65 0.08 -3.79
C SER A 91 -4.00 -0.15 -3.13
N LEU A 92 -4.89 -0.83 -3.80
CA LEU A 92 -6.14 -1.34 -3.21
C LEU A 92 -5.93 -2.58 -2.31
N LEU A 93 -4.68 -2.88 -2.01
CA LEU A 93 -4.30 -3.85 -0.99
C LEU A 93 -4.38 -3.22 0.40
N GLY A 94 -4.41 -4.07 1.42
CA GLY A 94 -4.46 -3.62 2.80
C GLY A 94 -5.81 -3.01 3.19
N LEU A 95 -6.87 -3.32 2.44
CA LEU A 95 -8.24 -2.95 2.82
C LEU A 95 -8.66 -3.49 4.19
N PRO A 96 -8.24 -4.69 4.65
CA PRO A 96 -8.64 -5.22 5.94
C PRO A 96 -7.95 -4.51 7.11
N CYS A 97 -8.00 -3.19 7.16
CA CYS A 97 -7.64 -2.40 8.33
C CYS A 97 -8.87 -2.15 9.21
N THR A 98 -8.64 -1.69 10.44
CA THR A 98 -9.72 -1.42 11.39
C THR A 98 -10.73 -0.43 10.83
N GLU A 99 -10.26 0.66 10.24
CA GLU A 99 -11.07 1.72 9.67
C GLU A 99 -11.98 1.21 8.55
N PHE A 100 -11.45 0.35 7.69
CA PHE A 100 -12.23 -0.24 6.61
C PHE A 100 -13.33 -1.15 7.16
N ARG A 101 -12.98 -2.01 8.14
CA ARG A 101 -13.95 -2.93 8.75
C ARG A 101 -15.06 -2.22 9.48
N GLU A 102 -14.74 -1.17 10.21
CA GLU A 102 -15.73 -0.36 10.93
C GLU A 102 -16.69 0.34 9.97
N LYS A 103 -16.15 0.87 8.87
CA LYS A 103 -16.95 1.58 7.86
C LYS A 103 -17.87 0.64 7.09
N TYR A 104 -17.32 -0.43 6.55
CA TYR A 104 -18.06 -1.34 5.66
C TYR A 104 -18.68 -2.53 6.40
N LYS A 105 -18.43 -2.66 7.69
CA LYS A 105 -18.96 -3.74 8.57
C LYS A 105 -18.79 -5.13 7.98
N THR A 106 -17.68 -5.36 7.32
CA THR A 106 -17.40 -6.58 6.58
C THR A 106 -16.17 -7.29 7.11
N LYS A 107 -16.11 -8.60 6.85
CA LYS A 107 -14.90 -9.41 7.03
C LYS A 107 -14.16 -9.62 5.70
N ASP A 108 -14.79 -9.21 4.60
CA ASP A 108 -14.21 -9.34 3.28
C ASP A 108 -13.06 -8.34 3.11
N PHE A 109 -12.05 -8.77 2.40
CA PHE A 109 -10.82 -8.00 2.20
C PHE A 109 -10.40 -7.92 0.74
N CYS A 110 -11.09 -8.65 -0.12
CA CYS A 110 -10.82 -8.66 -1.55
C CYS A 110 -11.88 -7.85 -2.27
N ILE A 111 -11.46 -6.86 -3.04
CA ILE A 111 -12.40 -5.94 -3.70
C ILE A 111 -13.40 -6.64 -4.61
N TRP A 112 -13.06 -7.78 -5.19
CA TRP A 112 -13.99 -8.56 -6.05
C TRP A 112 -15.15 -9.20 -5.28
N MET A 113 -15.06 -9.31 -3.95
CA MET A 113 -16.11 -9.89 -3.10
C MET A 113 -17.27 -8.94 -2.84
N PHE A 114 -17.08 -7.65 -3.13
CA PHE A 114 -18.08 -6.62 -2.88
C PHE A 114 -19.04 -6.44 -4.06
N SER A 115 -20.24 -5.89 -3.78
CA SER A 115 -21.15 -5.44 -4.82
C SER A 115 -20.52 -4.33 -5.68
N MET A 116 -21.07 -4.08 -6.86
CA MET A 116 -20.56 -2.99 -7.72
C MET A 116 -20.71 -1.62 -7.08
N GLU A 117 -21.78 -1.42 -6.29
CA GLU A 117 -22.00 -0.18 -5.55
C GLU A 117 -20.95 0.00 -4.44
N ASP A 118 -20.70 -1.06 -3.65
CA ASP A 118 -19.67 -1.03 -2.63
C ASP A 118 -18.27 -0.83 -3.21
N LYS A 119 -17.96 -1.49 -4.33
CA LYS A 119 -16.68 -1.30 -5.04
C LYS A 119 -16.48 0.15 -5.41
N LYS A 120 -17.50 0.81 -5.93
CA LYS A 120 -17.44 2.23 -6.28
C LYS A 120 -17.19 3.08 -5.05
N ASN A 121 -17.95 2.86 -3.99
CA ASN A 121 -17.80 3.59 -2.74
C ASN A 121 -16.41 3.37 -2.12
N ILE A 122 -15.88 2.14 -2.16
CA ILE A 122 -14.54 1.80 -1.68
C ILE A 122 -13.46 2.54 -2.49
N VAL A 123 -13.58 2.57 -3.80
CA VAL A 123 -12.65 3.30 -4.66
C VAL A 123 -12.68 4.78 -4.35
N ASP A 124 -13.86 5.39 -4.27
CA ASP A 124 -14.03 6.80 -3.96
C ASP A 124 -13.40 7.14 -2.60
N ASP A 125 -13.61 6.29 -1.59
CA ASP A 125 -13.04 6.49 -0.25
C ASP A 125 -11.50 6.38 -0.24
N VAL A 126 -10.97 5.34 -0.86
CA VAL A 126 -9.53 5.08 -0.84
C VAL A 126 -8.78 6.17 -1.61
N PHE A 127 -9.29 6.58 -2.77
CA PHE A 127 -8.70 7.66 -3.55
C PHE A 127 -8.92 9.02 -2.88
N GLY A 128 -10.09 9.26 -2.29
CA GLY A 128 -10.37 10.47 -1.52
C GLY A 128 -9.42 10.60 -0.33
N LYS A 129 -9.22 9.53 0.45
CA LYS A 129 -8.27 9.51 1.57
C LYS A 129 -6.83 9.79 1.11
N PHE A 130 -6.41 9.21 0.00
CA PHE A 130 -5.10 9.47 -0.58
C PHE A 130 -4.95 10.96 -0.96
N HIS A 131 -5.96 11.51 -1.66
CA HIS A 131 -5.95 12.91 -2.06
C HIS A 131 -5.90 13.86 -0.86
N ASP A 132 -6.67 13.58 0.19
CA ASP A 132 -6.69 14.40 1.41
C ASP A 132 -5.32 14.46 2.11
N ILE A 133 -4.54 13.36 2.01
CA ILE A 133 -3.22 13.25 2.62
C ILE A 133 -2.14 13.91 1.77
N PHE A 134 -2.14 13.66 0.46
CA PHE A 134 -1.05 14.05 -0.43
C PHE A 134 -1.35 15.30 -1.27
N GLY A 135 -2.61 15.72 -1.38
CA GLY A 135 -3.03 16.89 -2.16
C GLY A 135 -3.13 16.64 -3.68
N PHE A 136 -2.93 15.40 -4.12
CA PHE A 136 -3.05 14.98 -5.53
C PHE A 136 -3.59 13.56 -5.62
N TYR A 137 -4.08 13.17 -6.80
CA TYR A 137 -4.47 11.79 -7.07
C TYR A 137 -3.28 10.97 -7.57
N PRO A 138 -3.19 9.68 -7.23
CA PRO A 138 -2.09 8.83 -7.70
C PRO A 138 -2.14 8.66 -9.23
N VAL A 139 -0.98 8.73 -9.87
CA VAL A 139 -0.87 8.52 -11.33
C VAL A 139 -0.88 7.03 -11.67
N SER A 140 -0.43 6.21 -10.73
CA SER A 140 -0.45 4.75 -10.87
C SER A 140 -1.12 4.09 -9.68
N THR A 141 -1.76 2.97 -9.94
CA THR A 141 -2.41 2.14 -8.92
C THR A 141 -2.04 0.68 -9.12
N GLY A 142 -1.95 -0.05 -8.04
CA GLY A 142 -1.74 -1.49 -8.07
C GLY A 142 -2.82 -2.23 -7.29
N SER A 143 -3.14 -3.41 -7.76
CA SER A 143 -3.98 -4.35 -7.01
C SER A 143 -3.61 -5.78 -7.38
N TYR A 144 -3.79 -6.71 -6.46
CA TYR A 144 -3.79 -8.12 -6.77
C TYR A 144 -5.19 -8.54 -7.20
N TYR A 145 -5.26 -9.39 -8.22
CA TYR A 145 -6.51 -9.99 -8.66
C TYR A 145 -7.57 -8.95 -9.07
N ILE A 146 -7.26 -8.16 -10.07
CA ILE A 146 -8.28 -7.37 -10.76
C ILE A 146 -9.04 -8.34 -11.67
N CYS A 147 -10.19 -8.83 -11.21
CA CYS A 147 -11.15 -9.46 -12.09
C CYS A 147 -11.99 -8.36 -12.73
N LEU A 148 -11.89 -8.26 -14.04
CA LEU A 148 -12.78 -7.46 -14.87
C LEU A 148 -14.14 -8.15 -15.03
#